data_f619bd2aa572770d064362622b51a0a9
#
_entry.id   f619bd2aa572770d064362622b51a0a9
#
_cell.length_a   1.000
_cell.length_b   1.000
_cell.length_c   1.000
_cell.angle_alpha   90.00
_cell.angle_beta   90.00
_cell.angle_gamma   90.00
#
_symmetry.space_group_name_H-M   'P 1'
#
loop_
_entity.id
_entity.type
_entity.pdbx_description
1 polymer ?
#
loop_
_entity_poly.entity_id
_entity_poly.type
_entity_poly.pdbx_seq_one_letter_code
_entity_poly.pdbx_strand_id
1 'polypeptide(L)'
;MAAVSETIVREYFELHGFFVRQQRKYVAPTRGEDEEVDFFVLNPHQAASDKPLPFVLTSNEVPMIARAVVVVKGWHTESFSSAVLAHAPEIFRFVEPPVFQRAAKTFGVGGPPTKILVVPALPQSKEARDQSIGLLKSKGVDAVIPFHTMLADLIDQIEVNRNYQKSDLLQIIRILKNYDFFKDPQLELFKTRRRQR
;
A
#
# COMPACT_ATOMS: atom_id res chain seq x y z
N MET A 1 -7.16 -10.00 -10.03
CA MET A 1 -7.05 -9.46 -8.65
C MET A 1 -6.08 -8.26 -8.56
N ALA A 2 -5.07 -8.16 -9.43
CA ALA A 2 -4.12 -7.05 -9.43
C ALA A 2 -4.80 -5.66 -9.49
N ALA A 3 -5.76 -5.46 -10.39
CA ALA A 3 -6.39 -4.15 -10.61
C ALA A 3 -7.07 -3.54 -9.36
N VAL A 4 -7.71 -4.35 -8.51
CA VAL A 4 -8.36 -3.85 -7.28
C VAL A 4 -7.29 -3.45 -6.26
N SER A 5 -6.27 -4.27 -6.08
CA SER A 5 -5.15 -3.98 -5.17
C SER A 5 -4.41 -2.72 -5.60
N GLU A 6 -4.15 -2.58 -6.89
CA GLU A 6 -3.52 -1.39 -7.46
C GLU A 6 -4.40 -0.14 -7.28
N THR A 7 -5.73 -0.26 -7.43
CA THR A 7 -6.65 0.85 -7.16
C THR A 7 -6.58 1.31 -5.71
N ILE A 8 -6.57 0.37 -4.75
CA ILE A 8 -6.43 0.69 -3.31
C ILE A 8 -5.13 1.46 -3.05
N VAL A 9 -4.02 0.99 -3.61
CA VAL A 9 -2.70 1.62 -3.42
C VAL A 9 -2.66 3.01 -4.04
N ARG A 10 -3.21 3.18 -5.25
CA ARG A 10 -3.31 4.49 -5.91
C ARG A 10 -4.10 5.47 -5.06
N GLU A 11 -5.34 5.12 -4.69
CA GLU A 11 -6.21 5.98 -3.89
C GLU A 11 -5.58 6.34 -2.55
N TYR A 12 -4.88 5.40 -1.92
CA TYR A 12 -4.17 5.65 -0.67
C TYR A 12 -3.09 6.73 -0.81
N PHE A 13 -2.21 6.62 -1.81
CA PHE A 13 -1.17 7.62 -2.01
C PHE A 13 -1.74 8.97 -2.49
N GLU A 14 -2.74 8.98 -3.36
CA GLU A 14 -3.42 10.20 -3.81
C GLU A 14 -4.10 10.92 -2.63
N LEU A 15 -4.73 10.19 -1.71
CA LEU A 15 -5.35 10.74 -0.50
C LEU A 15 -4.32 11.40 0.43
N HIS A 16 -3.11 10.87 0.47
CA HIS A 16 -1.96 11.48 1.18
C HIS A 16 -1.27 12.61 0.40
N GLY A 17 -1.84 13.05 -0.73
CA GLY A 17 -1.36 14.18 -1.52
C GLY A 17 -0.17 13.88 -2.44
N PHE A 18 0.11 12.61 -2.71
CA PHE A 18 1.16 12.24 -3.66
C PHE A 18 0.72 12.38 -5.11
N PHE A 19 1.64 12.76 -5.98
CA PHE A 19 1.51 12.49 -7.40
C PHE A 19 1.81 11.03 -7.66
N VAL A 20 0.86 10.32 -8.29
CA VAL A 20 0.95 8.89 -8.54
C VAL A 20 0.98 8.63 -10.03
N ARG A 21 2.03 7.94 -10.50
CA ARG A 21 2.12 7.42 -11.86
C ARG A 21 2.06 5.91 -11.82
N GLN A 22 0.98 5.34 -12.32
CA GLN A 22 0.85 3.89 -12.47
C GLN A 22 1.55 3.42 -13.75
N GLN A 23 2.36 2.37 -13.65
CA GLN A 23 2.94 1.72 -14.81
C GLN A 23 1.90 0.81 -15.46
N ARG A 24 1.71 0.96 -16.77
CA ARG A 24 0.73 0.16 -17.52
C ARG A 24 1.45 -0.73 -18.53
N LYS A 25 1.18 -2.03 -18.47
CA LYS A 25 1.82 -3.08 -19.27
C LYS A 25 1.71 -2.89 -20.80
N TYR A 26 0.63 -2.27 -21.29
CA TYR A 26 0.36 -2.13 -22.72
C TYR A 26 0.88 -0.82 -23.36
N VAL A 27 1.58 0.00 -22.60
CA VAL A 27 2.19 1.24 -23.09
C VAL A 27 3.68 1.05 -23.39
N ALA A 28 4.26 -0.05 -22.91
CA ALA A 28 5.69 -0.33 -23.08
C ALA A 28 5.99 -0.87 -24.49
N PRO A 29 6.98 -0.31 -25.19
CA PRO A 29 7.37 -0.76 -26.52
C PRO A 29 8.09 -2.11 -26.54
N THR A 30 8.56 -2.60 -25.39
CA THR A 30 9.34 -3.84 -25.25
C THR A 30 8.70 -4.80 -24.24
N ARG A 31 8.42 -6.03 -24.70
CA ARG A 31 7.86 -7.11 -23.89
C ARG A 31 8.87 -7.51 -22.81
N GLY A 32 8.51 -7.40 -21.52
CA GLY A 32 9.23 -8.02 -20.41
C GLY A 32 10.07 -7.10 -19.53
N GLU A 33 10.27 -5.83 -19.86
CA GLU A 33 11.14 -4.93 -19.08
C GLU A 33 10.39 -4.06 -18.05
N ASP A 34 9.04 -3.91 -18.16
CA ASP A 34 8.26 -2.95 -17.39
C ASP A 34 7.31 -3.55 -16.35
N GLU A 35 7.34 -4.88 -16.17
CA GLU A 35 6.42 -5.58 -15.25
C GLU A 35 6.86 -5.58 -13.78
N GLU A 36 7.94 -4.87 -13.46
CA GLU A 36 8.63 -5.01 -12.18
C GLU A 36 8.29 -3.91 -11.17
N VAL A 37 7.64 -2.83 -11.63
CA VAL A 37 7.21 -1.68 -10.81
C VAL A 37 5.77 -1.36 -11.12
N ASP A 38 4.93 -1.22 -10.09
CA ASP A 38 3.52 -0.89 -10.29
C ASP A 38 3.29 0.62 -10.25
N PHE A 39 3.96 1.34 -9.33
CA PHE A 39 3.78 2.77 -9.17
C PHE A 39 5.08 3.53 -8.92
N PHE A 40 5.09 4.76 -9.41
CA PHE A 40 6.01 5.83 -9.05
C PHE A 40 5.21 6.87 -8.25
N VAL A 41 5.62 7.16 -7.03
CA VAL A 41 4.95 8.14 -6.18
C VAL A 41 5.91 9.27 -5.78
N LEU A 42 5.43 10.50 -5.84
CA LEU A 42 6.18 11.71 -5.52
C LEU A 42 5.36 12.58 -4.58
N ASN A 43 5.90 12.89 -3.42
CA ASN A 43 5.32 13.86 -2.51
C ASN A 43 5.78 15.27 -2.91
N PRO A 44 4.89 16.15 -3.39
CA PRO A 44 5.27 17.49 -3.82
C PRO A 44 5.65 18.42 -2.66
N HIS A 45 5.28 18.05 -1.42
CA HIS A 45 5.48 18.87 -0.22
C HIS A 45 6.65 18.41 0.64
N GLN A 46 7.26 17.26 0.32
CA GLN A 46 8.33 16.68 1.12
C GLN A 46 9.64 16.68 0.34
N ALA A 47 10.64 17.40 0.87
CA ALA A 47 12.01 17.21 0.46
C ALA A 47 12.56 15.89 1.03
N ALA A 48 13.56 15.31 0.38
CA ALA A 48 14.25 14.15 0.93
C ALA A 48 14.70 14.43 2.38
N SER A 49 14.32 13.54 3.28
CA SER A 49 14.66 13.64 4.71
C SER A 49 15.73 12.62 5.06
N ASP A 50 16.71 13.01 5.86
CA ASP A 50 17.72 12.10 6.39
C ASP A 50 17.19 11.26 7.57
N LYS A 51 15.94 11.49 8.01
CA LYS A 51 15.35 10.68 9.09
C LYS A 51 15.06 9.28 8.56
N PRO A 52 15.54 8.24 9.26
CA PRO A 52 15.27 6.86 8.87
C PRO A 52 13.77 6.57 8.98
N LEU A 53 13.20 6.01 7.91
CA LEU A 53 11.84 5.48 7.94
C LEU A 53 11.81 4.15 8.69
N PRO A 54 10.75 3.86 9.48
CA PRO A 54 10.55 2.52 10.00
C PRO A 54 10.34 1.54 8.84
N PHE A 55 10.77 0.29 9.02
CA PHE A 55 10.66 -0.69 7.95
C PHE A 55 9.22 -1.08 7.63
N VAL A 56 8.35 -1.20 8.64
CA VAL A 56 6.91 -1.37 8.46
C VAL A 56 6.27 -0.01 8.66
N LEU A 57 5.76 0.56 7.60
CA LEU A 57 5.14 1.89 7.61
C LEU A 57 3.70 1.81 8.09
N THR A 58 3.33 2.76 8.91
CA THR A 58 1.94 3.14 9.19
C THR A 58 1.60 4.41 8.39
N SER A 59 0.34 4.82 8.40
CA SER A 59 -0.09 6.02 7.66
C SER A 59 0.56 7.31 8.18
N ASN A 60 1.04 7.31 9.43
CA ASN A 60 1.72 8.47 10.02
C ASN A 60 3.11 8.75 9.41
N GLU A 61 3.79 7.71 8.94
CA GLU A 61 5.12 7.86 8.34
C GLU A 61 5.07 8.09 6.82
N VAL A 62 3.96 7.79 6.17
CA VAL A 62 3.81 7.96 4.71
C VAL A 62 4.10 9.38 4.26
N PRO A 63 3.65 10.46 4.94
CA PRO A 63 4.00 11.83 4.57
C PRO A 63 5.50 12.14 4.59
N MET A 64 6.32 11.32 5.29
CA MET A 64 7.78 11.49 5.34
C MET A 64 8.49 10.97 4.08
N ILE A 65 7.79 10.24 3.22
CA ILE A 65 8.31 9.72 1.95
C ILE A 65 8.36 10.87 0.95
N ALA A 66 9.53 11.21 0.44
CA ALA A 66 9.66 12.21 -0.63
C ALA A 66 9.31 11.61 -2.00
N ARG A 67 9.83 10.41 -2.29
CA ARG A 67 9.59 9.66 -3.53
C ARG A 67 9.76 8.17 -3.29
N ALA A 68 8.97 7.35 -3.98
CA ALA A 68 9.13 5.91 -3.90
C ALA A 68 8.80 5.18 -5.20
N VAL A 69 9.45 4.05 -5.38
CA VAL A 69 9.09 2.99 -6.31
C VAL A 69 8.28 1.98 -5.50
N VAL A 70 7.07 1.68 -5.94
CA VAL A 70 6.12 0.84 -5.20
C VAL A 70 5.75 -0.38 -6.02
N VAL A 71 5.87 -1.55 -5.40
CA VAL A 71 5.40 -2.83 -5.95
C VAL A 71 4.30 -3.40 -5.08
N VAL A 72 3.25 -3.92 -5.72
CA VAL A 72 2.04 -4.39 -5.06
C VAL A 72 1.88 -5.89 -5.24
N LYS A 73 1.83 -6.62 -4.15
CA LYS A 73 1.53 -8.06 -4.16
C LYS A 73 0.17 -8.30 -3.51
N GLY A 74 -0.86 -8.40 -4.36
CA GLY A 74 -2.27 -8.57 -3.94
C GLY A 74 -2.68 -10.02 -3.66
N TRP A 75 -1.81 -10.83 -3.05
CA TRP A 75 -2.12 -12.22 -2.67
C TRP A 75 -2.83 -12.27 -1.32
N HIS A 76 -4.06 -11.75 -1.28
CA HIS A 76 -4.80 -11.48 -0.03
C HIS A 76 -5.12 -12.69 0.83
N THR A 77 -4.95 -13.90 0.31
CA THR A 77 -5.08 -15.16 1.05
C THR A 77 -3.77 -15.59 1.72
N GLU A 78 -2.67 -14.90 1.44
CA GLU A 78 -1.32 -15.26 1.88
C GLU A 78 -0.82 -14.32 2.98
N SER A 79 -0.06 -14.88 3.91
CA SER A 79 0.79 -14.13 4.82
C SER A 79 2.24 -14.23 4.34
N PHE A 80 2.93 -13.12 4.19
CA PHE A 80 4.29 -13.08 3.65
C PHE A 80 5.30 -13.56 4.71
N SER A 81 5.27 -14.87 4.96
CA SER A 81 6.28 -15.56 5.76
C SER A 81 7.61 -15.66 5.02
N SER A 82 8.69 -15.91 5.75
CA SER A 82 10.01 -16.14 5.15
C SER A 82 10.01 -17.28 4.13
N ALA A 83 9.19 -18.32 4.35
CA ALA A 83 9.03 -19.43 3.42
C ALA A 83 8.36 -19.00 2.12
N VAL A 84 7.23 -18.24 2.18
CA VAL A 84 6.54 -17.69 1.00
C VAL A 84 7.51 -16.79 0.21
N LEU A 85 8.21 -15.89 0.89
CA LEU A 85 9.15 -14.97 0.28
C LEU A 85 10.34 -15.69 -0.40
N ALA A 86 10.83 -16.78 0.19
CA ALA A 86 11.92 -17.57 -0.37
C ALA A 86 11.50 -18.31 -1.68
N HIS A 87 10.23 -18.70 -1.81
CA HIS A 87 9.72 -19.40 -2.99
C HIS A 87 9.22 -18.46 -4.11
N ALA A 88 9.24 -17.14 -3.89
CA ALA A 88 8.77 -16.14 -4.85
C ALA A 88 9.82 -15.07 -5.14
N PRO A 89 10.95 -15.42 -5.77
CA PRO A 89 12.06 -14.51 -6.05
C PRO A 89 11.66 -13.33 -6.95
N GLU A 90 10.62 -13.48 -7.75
CA GLU A 90 10.08 -12.44 -8.63
C GLU A 90 9.53 -11.22 -7.84
N ILE A 91 9.24 -11.38 -6.55
CA ILE A 91 8.83 -10.26 -5.68
C ILE A 91 9.96 -9.23 -5.57
N PHE A 92 11.22 -9.67 -5.67
CA PHE A 92 12.39 -8.84 -5.43
C PHE A 92 13.02 -8.24 -6.68
N ARG A 93 12.48 -8.48 -7.89
CA ARG A 93 13.04 -7.93 -9.12
C ARG A 93 13.17 -6.42 -9.12
N PHE A 94 12.21 -5.71 -8.53
CA PHE A 94 12.21 -4.24 -8.50
C PHE A 94 13.35 -3.63 -7.68
N VAL A 95 13.99 -4.38 -6.78
CA VAL A 95 15.14 -3.93 -6.00
C VAL A 95 16.48 -4.28 -6.66
N GLU A 96 16.48 -5.11 -7.71
CA GLU A 96 17.69 -5.44 -8.46
C GLU A 96 18.29 -4.16 -9.08
N PRO A 97 19.63 -4.00 -9.00
CA PRO A 97 20.27 -2.75 -9.41
C PRO A 97 19.89 -2.25 -10.80
N PRO A 98 19.83 -3.09 -11.86
CA PRO A 98 19.51 -2.59 -13.20
C PRO A 98 18.06 -2.09 -13.30
N VAL A 99 17.11 -2.78 -12.63
CA VAL A 99 15.69 -2.42 -12.60
C VAL A 99 15.50 -1.15 -11.79
N PHE A 100 16.02 -1.12 -10.58
CA PHE A 100 15.89 0.03 -9.69
C PHE A 100 16.54 1.29 -10.28
N GLN A 101 17.73 1.20 -10.88
CA GLN A 101 18.37 2.36 -11.50
C GLN A 101 17.55 2.92 -12.67
N ARG A 102 16.93 2.04 -13.48
CA ARG A 102 16.02 2.46 -14.55
C ARG A 102 14.79 3.17 -13.98
N ALA A 103 14.17 2.58 -12.95
CA ALA A 103 13.02 3.18 -12.26
C ALA A 103 13.37 4.52 -11.61
N ALA A 104 14.53 4.64 -10.96
CA ALA A 104 14.99 5.87 -10.32
C ALA A 104 15.16 7.03 -11.32
N LYS A 105 15.60 6.76 -12.55
CA LYS A 105 15.72 7.77 -13.61
C LYS A 105 14.39 8.45 -13.95
N THR A 106 13.25 7.80 -13.71
CA THR A 106 11.91 8.35 -13.95
C THR A 106 11.63 9.58 -13.09
N PHE A 107 12.27 9.72 -11.93
CA PHE A 107 12.11 10.87 -11.03
C PHE A 107 12.99 12.07 -11.40
N GLY A 108 13.90 11.94 -12.36
CA GLY A 108 14.81 13.01 -12.74
C GLY A 108 15.84 13.31 -11.64
N VAL A 109 16.12 14.62 -11.43
CA VAL A 109 17.12 15.10 -10.46
C VAL A 109 16.60 14.90 -9.02
N GLY A 110 17.49 14.43 -8.14
CA GLY A 110 17.22 14.28 -6.70
C GLY A 110 17.80 12.98 -6.13
N GLY A 111 17.55 12.73 -4.84
CA GLY A 111 18.00 11.51 -4.17
C GLY A 111 17.32 10.23 -4.68
N PRO A 112 17.83 9.05 -4.34
CA PRO A 112 17.23 7.78 -4.75
C PRO A 112 15.81 7.65 -4.15
N PRO A 113 14.84 7.08 -4.90
CA PRO A 113 13.52 6.79 -4.37
C PRO A 113 13.59 5.65 -3.34
N THR A 114 12.65 5.66 -2.38
CA THR A 114 12.45 4.55 -1.43
C THR A 114 11.85 3.34 -2.15
N LYS A 115 12.37 2.15 -1.88
CA LYS A 115 11.85 0.88 -2.44
C LYS A 115 10.80 0.31 -1.50
N ILE A 116 9.53 0.45 -1.87
CA ILE A 116 8.38 0.05 -1.06
C ILE A 116 7.71 -1.19 -1.64
N LEU A 117 7.49 -2.19 -0.79
CA LEU A 117 6.68 -3.35 -1.11
C LEU A 117 5.36 -3.29 -0.34
N VAL A 118 4.24 -3.29 -1.07
CA VAL A 118 2.91 -3.44 -0.48
C VAL A 118 2.58 -4.92 -0.38
N VAL A 119 2.29 -5.37 0.84
CA VAL A 119 2.08 -6.78 1.17
C VAL A 119 0.67 -7.02 1.72
N PRO A 120 0.06 -8.20 1.49
CA PRO A 120 -1.25 -8.53 2.06
C PRO A 120 -1.22 -8.48 3.59
N ALA A 121 -0.31 -9.24 4.18
CA ALA A 121 -0.06 -9.29 5.61
C ALA A 121 1.35 -9.81 5.91
N LEU A 122 1.90 -9.41 7.04
CA LEU A 122 3.04 -10.05 7.67
C LEU A 122 2.58 -11.10 8.68
N PRO A 123 3.41 -12.10 9.04
CA PRO A 123 3.08 -13.09 10.05
C PRO A 123 2.66 -12.45 11.38
N GLN A 124 1.73 -13.08 12.09
CA GLN A 124 1.24 -12.59 13.37
C GLN A 124 2.24 -12.85 14.52
N SER A 125 2.92 -14.03 14.50
CA SER A 125 3.92 -14.30 15.52
C SER A 125 5.13 -13.40 15.34
N LYS A 126 5.69 -12.93 16.44
CA LYS A 126 6.83 -12.00 16.45
C LYS A 126 8.03 -12.61 15.74
N GLU A 127 8.35 -13.86 16.04
CA GLU A 127 9.50 -14.58 15.50
C GLU A 127 9.40 -14.71 13.97
N ALA A 128 8.26 -15.16 13.45
CA ALA A 128 8.07 -15.30 12.02
C ALA A 128 8.04 -13.94 11.30
N ARG A 129 7.49 -12.91 11.96
CA ARG A 129 7.50 -11.53 11.44
C ARG A 129 8.93 -10.98 11.34
N ASP A 130 9.73 -11.14 12.38
CA ASP A 130 11.12 -10.68 12.42
C ASP A 130 11.97 -11.39 11.36
N GLN A 131 11.75 -12.69 11.15
CA GLN A 131 12.39 -13.46 10.06
C GLN A 131 12.00 -12.92 8.68
N SER A 132 10.72 -12.63 8.46
CA SER A 132 10.23 -12.07 7.19
C SER A 132 10.81 -10.68 6.93
N ILE A 133 10.84 -9.82 7.94
CA ILE A 133 11.43 -8.48 7.87
C ILE A 133 12.94 -8.59 7.59
N GLY A 134 13.64 -9.50 8.27
CA GLY A 134 15.07 -9.73 8.04
C GLY A 134 15.36 -10.13 6.59
N LEU A 135 14.55 -11.04 6.05
CA LEU A 135 14.69 -11.48 4.64
C LEU A 135 14.40 -10.33 3.67
N LEU A 136 13.32 -9.58 3.86
CA LEU A 136 12.97 -8.44 3.01
C LEU A 136 14.07 -7.37 2.99
N LYS A 137 14.61 -7.03 4.17
CA LYS A 137 15.75 -6.12 4.30
C LYS A 137 16.99 -6.62 3.59
N SER A 138 17.35 -7.91 3.77
CA SER A 138 18.52 -8.51 3.14
C SER A 138 18.43 -8.53 1.61
N LYS A 139 17.19 -8.54 1.07
CA LYS A 139 16.94 -8.44 -0.38
C LYS A 139 16.96 -6.99 -0.89
N GLY A 140 17.07 -6.00 -0.03
CA GLY A 140 17.20 -4.59 -0.41
C GLY A 140 15.87 -3.83 -0.50
N VAL A 141 14.78 -4.35 0.09
CA VAL A 141 13.56 -3.58 0.30
C VAL A 141 13.80 -2.55 1.41
N ASP A 142 13.39 -1.31 1.21
CA ASP A 142 13.60 -0.23 2.19
C ASP A 142 12.44 -0.14 3.19
N ALA A 143 11.20 -0.41 2.74
CA ALA A 143 10.02 -0.39 3.59
C ALA A 143 8.89 -1.29 3.05
N VAL A 144 7.98 -1.67 3.93
CA VAL A 144 6.74 -2.38 3.57
C VAL A 144 5.51 -1.64 4.10
N ILE A 145 4.40 -1.72 3.36
CA ILE A 145 3.09 -1.24 3.82
C ILE A 145 2.11 -2.42 3.74
N PRO A 146 1.53 -2.87 4.87
CA PRO A 146 0.48 -3.87 4.86
C PRO A 146 -0.82 -3.32 4.28
N PHE A 147 -1.56 -4.12 3.51
CA PHE A 147 -2.88 -3.71 2.98
C PHE A 147 -3.86 -3.30 4.06
N HIS A 148 -3.82 -3.97 5.22
CA HIS A 148 -4.64 -3.59 6.37
C HIS A 148 -4.43 -2.12 6.76
N THR A 149 -3.18 -1.65 6.78
CA THR A 149 -2.85 -0.24 7.09
C THR A 149 -3.51 0.71 6.09
N MET A 150 -3.39 0.42 4.79
CA MET A 150 -3.98 1.26 3.75
C MET A 150 -5.51 1.28 3.82
N LEU A 151 -6.13 0.12 3.97
CA LEU A 151 -7.60 0.02 4.04
C LEU A 151 -8.16 0.68 5.29
N ALA A 152 -7.53 0.49 6.46
CA ALA A 152 -7.95 1.13 7.69
C ALA A 152 -7.89 2.65 7.57
N ASP A 153 -6.83 3.19 7.00
CA ASP A 153 -6.65 4.61 6.80
C ASP A 153 -7.65 5.19 5.77
N LEU A 154 -7.86 4.51 4.63
CA LEU A 154 -8.89 4.90 3.66
C LEU A 154 -10.28 4.92 4.30
N ILE A 155 -10.61 3.89 5.09
CA ILE A 155 -11.89 3.85 5.82
C ILE A 155 -11.98 5.01 6.81
N ASP A 156 -10.92 5.33 7.54
CA ASP A 156 -10.92 6.41 8.53
C ASP A 156 -11.10 7.78 7.88
N GLN A 157 -10.36 8.08 6.84
CA GLN A 157 -10.32 9.39 6.19
C GLN A 157 -11.54 9.71 5.31
N ILE A 158 -12.29 8.70 4.83
CA ILE A 158 -13.46 8.94 4.00
C ILE A 158 -14.63 9.46 4.82
N GLU A 159 -15.09 10.67 4.49
CA GLU A 159 -16.21 11.34 5.14
C GLU A 159 -17.54 11.01 4.45
N VAL A 160 -18.57 10.69 5.24
CA VAL A 160 -19.92 10.34 4.72
C VAL A 160 -20.60 11.49 3.97
N ASN A 161 -20.33 12.74 4.37
CA ASN A 161 -20.92 13.95 3.81
C ASN A 161 -20.20 14.48 2.57
N ARG A 162 -19.08 13.88 2.15
CA ARG A 162 -18.37 14.22 0.91
C ARG A 162 -18.79 13.31 -0.24
N ASN A 163 -18.61 13.80 -1.47
CA ASN A 163 -18.88 13.04 -2.69
C ASN A 163 -17.56 12.72 -3.41
N TYR A 164 -17.33 11.44 -3.66
CA TYR A 164 -16.12 10.90 -4.28
C TYR A 164 -16.37 10.45 -5.73
N GLN A 165 -16.97 11.31 -6.55
CA GLN A 165 -17.44 11.00 -7.91
C GLN A 165 -16.36 10.46 -8.86
N LYS A 166 -15.07 10.73 -8.58
CA LYS A 166 -13.96 10.32 -9.44
C LYS A 166 -13.31 9.00 -9.02
N SER A 167 -13.79 8.38 -7.94
CA SER A 167 -13.27 7.12 -7.43
C SER A 167 -14.40 6.21 -6.97
N ASP A 168 -14.63 5.14 -7.71
CA ASP A 168 -15.63 4.13 -7.35
C ASP A 168 -15.28 3.46 -6.01
N LEU A 169 -14.00 3.21 -5.74
CA LEU A 169 -13.55 2.62 -4.47
C LEU A 169 -13.92 3.52 -3.28
N LEU A 170 -13.57 4.79 -3.33
CA LEU A 170 -13.86 5.73 -2.24
C LEU A 170 -15.37 5.95 -2.08
N GLN A 171 -16.12 5.94 -3.17
CA GLN A 171 -17.58 6.03 -3.12
C GLN A 171 -18.21 4.78 -2.49
N ILE A 172 -17.68 3.57 -2.76
CA ILE A 172 -18.12 2.34 -2.11
C ILE A 172 -17.83 2.40 -0.61
N ILE A 173 -16.63 2.79 -0.20
CA ILE A 173 -16.27 2.95 1.22
C ILE A 173 -17.22 3.94 1.90
N ARG A 174 -17.49 5.08 1.26
CA ARG A 174 -18.46 6.07 1.77
C ARG A 174 -19.85 5.48 1.97
N ILE A 175 -20.36 4.71 1.00
CA ILE A 175 -21.66 4.04 1.09
C ILE A 175 -21.65 3.06 2.28
N LEU A 176 -20.64 2.22 2.39
CA LEU A 176 -20.52 1.26 3.50
C LEU A 176 -20.48 1.97 4.86
N LYS A 177 -19.75 3.10 4.97
CA LYS A 177 -19.76 3.94 6.19
C LYS A 177 -21.15 4.51 6.48
N ASN A 178 -21.86 4.98 5.47
CA ASN A 178 -23.19 5.56 5.63
C ASN A 178 -24.23 4.56 6.14
N TYR A 179 -24.04 3.26 5.82
CA TYR A 179 -24.88 2.18 6.30
C TYR A 179 -24.32 1.46 7.54
N ASP A 180 -23.32 2.05 8.21
CA ASP A 180 -22.73 1.55 9.46
C ASP A 180 -22.03 0.17 9.37
N PHE A 181 -21.64 -0.27 8.16
CA PHE A 181 -20.97 -1.56 7.97
C PHE A 181 -19.59 -1.66 8.64
N PHE A 182 -18.94 -0.54 8.96
CA PHE A 182 -17.64 -0.48 9.63
C PHE A 182 -17.75 -0.19 11.13
N LYS A 183 -18.96 -0.07 11.67
CA LYS A 183 -19.14 0.00 13.12
C LYS A 183 -18.99 -1.39 13.70
N ASP A 184 -18.20 -1.51 14.77
CA ASP A 184 -18.20 -2.72 15.56
C ASP A 184 -19.64 -3.06 15.97
N PRO A 185 -20.06 -4.35 15.91
CA PRO A 185 -21.36 -4.73 16.42
C PRO A 185 -21.38 -4.35 17.90
N GLN A 186 -22.00 -3.21 18.22
CA GLN A 186 -22.29 -2.86 19.58
C GLN A 186 -23.10 -4.02 20.15
N LEU A 187 -22.55 -4.71 21.15
CA LEU A 187 -23.31 -5.61 21.97
C LEU A 187 -24.47 -4.79 22.51
N GLU A 188 -25.66 -4.92 21.91
CA GLU A 188 -26.90 -4.36 22.44
C GLU A 188 -27.21 -5.05 23.75
N LEU A 189 -26.56 -4.58 24.82
CA LEU A 189 -26.74 -5.09 26.20
C LEU A 189 -28.16 -4.86 26.71
N PHE A 190 -28.98 -4.05 26.00
CA PHE A 190 -30.36 -3.76 26.41
C PHE A 190 -31.27 -3.65 25.17
N LYS A 191 -31.79 -4.77 24.65
CA LYS A 191 -33.03 -4.74 23.84
C LYS A 191 -34.22 -4.46 24.75
N THR A 192 -34.55 -3.19 24.93
CA THR A 192 -35.85 -2.82 25.51
C THR A 192 -36.94 -3.29 24.52
N ARG A 193 -37.59 -4.40 24.83
CA ARG A 193 -38.83 -4.82 24.15
C ARG A 193 -39.82 -3.70 24.26
N ARG A 194 -40.00 -2.88 23.21
CA ARG A 194 -41.20 -2.04 23.07
C ARG A 194 -42.40 -2.97 22.97
N ARG A 195 -43.15 -3.09 24.08
CA ARG A 195 -44.50 -3.66 24.07
C ARG A 195 -45.34 -2.78 23.12
N GLN A 196 -45.77 -3.36 22.01
CA GLN A 196 -46.86 -2.82 21.24
C GLN A 196 -48.13 -2.91 22.12
N ARG A 197 -48.77 -1.76 22.31
CA ARG A 197 -50.16 -1.64 22.71
C ARG A 197 -50.96 -1.21 21.49
#